data_6d105e9d4d5b4eaf6eccc310f80f31ac
#
_entry.id   6d105e9d4d5b4eaf6eccc310f80f31ac
#
_cell.length_a   1.000
_cell.length_b   1.000
_cell.length_c   1.000
_cell.angle_alpha   90.00
_cell.angle_beta   90.00
_cell.angle_gamma   90.00
#
_symmetry.space_group_name_H-M   'P 1'
#
loop_
_entity.id
_entity.type
_entity.pdbx_description
1 polymer ?
#
loop_
_entity_poly.entity_id
_entity_poly.type
_entity_poly.pdbx_seq_one_letter_code
_entity_poly.pdbx_strand_id
1 'polypeptide(L)'
;MCHVFFKGPPGQDGPPGAKGRRGVAGPPAAAAGARGFLFTRHSQTTETPLCPEGTVPLYSGFSLLFVQGNEQAHGQDLGTLGSCLQRFTTMPFLFCNINDVCNFASRNDYSYWLSTPALMPMDMAPITGRALEPYISRCTVCEGSAMAIAIHSQTTDIPDCPQDWISLWKGFSFVMFTSAGSEGAGQALASPGSCLEEFRASPFIECHGRGTCNYYSNSYSFWLASLNPRTMFRKPVPSTVKAGELEKIISRCRVCMKRKH
;
A
#
# COMPACT_ATOMS: atom_id res chain seq x y z
N MET A 1 34.28 78.06 30.24
CA MET A 1 33.58 77.14 31.16
C MET A 1 32.59 76.35 30.34
N CYS A 2 32.85 75.08 30.08
CA CYS A 2 31.92 74.17 29.42
C CYS A 2 30.91 73.59 30.43
N HIS A 3 29.63 73.86 30.28
CA HIS A 3 28.59 73.28 31.05
C HIS A 3 28.27 71.85 30.47
N VAL A 4 28.54 70.82 31.26
CA VAL A 4 28.18 69.46 30.91
C VAL A 4 26.73 69.22 31.38
N PHE A 5 25.83 69.04 30.40
CA PHE A 5 24.44 68.68 30.67
C PHE A 5 24.38 67.16 30.91
N PHE A 6 24.05 66.74 32.11
CA PHE A 6 23.75 65.35 32.43
C PHE A 6 22.32 65.07 31.96
N LYS A 7 22.18 64.05 31.07
CA LYS A 7 20.89 63.53 30.67
C LYS A 7 20.31 62.69 31.80
N GLY A 8 19.11 63.05 32.25
CA GLY A 8 18.43 62.29 33.29
C GLY A 8 18.13 60.82 32.88
N PRO A 9 17.89 59.92 33.84
CA PRO A 9 17.56 58.54 33.57
C PRO A 9 16.28 58.43 32.72
N PRO A 10 16.12 57.35 31.91
CA PRO A 10 14.89 57.08 31.18
C PRO A 10 13.69 56.96 32.13
N GLY A 11 12.52 57.42 31.69
CA GLY A 11 11.26 57.22 32.44
C GLY A 11 10.90 55.73 32.57
N GLN A 12 10.11 55.42 33.56
CA GLN A 12 9.62 54.04 33.79
C GLN A 12 8.73 53.62 32.62
N ASP A 13 8.85 52.33 32.23
CA ASP A 13 7.97 51.72 31.22
C ASP A 13 6.51 51.82 31.67
N GLY A 14 5.61 52.05 30.73
CA GLY A 14 4.17 52.05 30.99
C GLY A 14 3.64 50.69 31.33
N PRO A 15 2.50 50.62 32.02
CA PRO A 15 1.89 49.32 32.36
C PRO A 15 1.58 48.50 31.11
N PRO A 16 1.67 47.14 31.17
CA PRO A 16 1.28 46.25 30.06
C PRO A 16 -0.12 46.56 29.57
N GLY A 17 -0.34 46.49 28.28
CA GLY A 17 -1.66 46.67 27.67
C GLY A 17 -2.64 45.57 28.11
N ALA A 18 -3.93 45.89 28.11
CA ALA A 18 -4.98 44.96 28.47
C ALA A 18 -4.97 43.70 27.58
N LYS A 19 -5.18 42.52 28.17
CA LYS A 19 -5.28 41.25 27.45
C LYS A 19 -6.38 41.32 26.39
N GLY A 20 -6.07 40.94 25.14
CA GLY A 20 -7.03 40.92 24.04
C GLY A 20 -8.26 40.05 24.38
N ARG A 21 -9.40 40.40 23.78
CA ARG A 21 -10.64 39.63 23.95
C ARG A 21 -10.45 38.20 23.42
N ARG A 22 -11.06 37.23 24.13
CA ARG A 22 -11.10 35.83 23.69
C ARG A 22 -11.75 35.79 22.30
N GLY A 23 -11.13 35.07 21.33
CA GLY A 23 -11.73 34.85 20.01
C GLY A 23 -13.09 34.16 20.11
N VAL A 24 -13.97 34.44 19.17
CA VAL A 24 -15.26 33.73 19.04
C VAL A 24 -15.02 32.23 18.92
N ALA A 25 -15.88 31.44 19.55
CA ALA A 25 -15.86 30.00 19.39
C ALA A 25 -16.03 29.64 17.92
N GLY A 26 -15.25 28.70 17.42
CA GLY A 26 -15.43 28.17 16.08
C GLY A 26 -16.84 27.60 15.91
N PRO A 27 -17.37 27.55 14.68
CA PRO A 27 -18.66 26.92 14.42
C PRO A 27 -18.64 25.49 14.93
N PRO A 28 -19.78 24.94 15.41
CA PRO A 28 -19.89 23.55 15.78
C PRO A 28 -19.45 22.69 14.56
N ALA A 29 -18.63 21.67 14.83
CA ALA A 29 -18.34 20.70 13.78
C ALA A 29 -19.65 20.17 13.23
N ALA A 30 -19.82 20.23 11.91
CA ALA A 30 -20.96 19.59 11.28
C ALA A 30 -21.04 18.15 11.79
N ALA A 31 -22.21 17.71 12.21
CA ALA A 31 -22.48 16.31 12.56
C ALA A 31 -22.36 15.48 11.28
N ALA A 32 -21.16 15.35 10.82
CA ALA A 32 -20.83 14.48 9.69
C ALA A 32 -20.90 13.05 10.19
N GLY A 33 -21.63 12.23 9.52
CA GLY A 33 -21.32 10.83 9.53
C GLY A 33 -19.86 10.72 9.07
N ALA A 34 -18.90 10.79 10.04
CA ALA A 34 -17.48 10.83 9.74
C ALA A 34 -17.10 9.58 8.96
N ARG A 35 -17.02 9.75 7.66
CA ARG A 35 -16.27 8.92 6.73
C ARG A 35 -14.96 9.64 6.53
N GLY A 36 -14.04 9.03 5.85
CA GLY A 36 -12.77 9.68 5.57
C GLY A 36 -11.57 8.76 5.80
N PHE A 37 -11.82 7.52 6.19
CA PHE A 37 -10.79 6.49 6.24
C PHE A 37 -10.78 5.75 4.89
N LEU A 38 -9.70 5.91 4.18
CA LEU A 38 -9.56 5.38 2.84
C LEU A 38 -8.68 4.13 2.87
N PHE A 39 -9.09 3.11 2.13
CA PHE A 39 -8.31 1.91 1.92
C PHE A 39 -8.52 1.37 0.51
N THR A 40 -7.58 0.58 0.04
CA THR A 40 -7.65 -0.05 -1.28
C THR A 40 -7.90 -1.54 -1.13
N ARG A 41 -8.80 -2.08 -1.94
CA ARG A 41 -9.03 -3.51 -2.13
C ARG A 41 -8.54 -3.92 -3.51
N HIS A 42 -7.82 -5.03 -3.58
CA HIS A 42 -7.27 -5.62 -4.81
C HIS A 42 -7.94 -6.97 -5.07
N SER A 43 -8.46 -7.18 -6.27
CA SER A 43 -9.15 -8.43 -6.62
C SER A 43 -8.20 -9.58 -6.94
N GLN A 44 -6.99 -9.26 -7.36
CA GLN A 44 -6.07 -10.23 -7.98
C GLN A 44 -6.70 -10.97 -9.17
N THR A 45 -7.71 -10.37 -9.78
CA THR A 45 -8.42 -10.83 -10.98
C THR A 45 -8.61 -9.68 -11.97
N THR A 46 -9.22 -9.94 -13.13
CA THR A 46 -9.62 -8.91 -14.10
C THR A 46 -10.91 -8.19 -13.73
N GLU A 47 -11.61 -8.65 -12.71
CA GLU A 47 -12.83 -8.04 -12.23
C GLU A 47 -12.51 -6.93 -11.22
N THR A 48 -13.24 -5.83 -11.33
CA THR A 48 -13.15 -4.74 -10.35
C THR A 48 -13.76 -5.18 -9.02
N PRO A 49 -13.00 -5.17 -7.91
CA PRO A 49 -13.53 -5.61 -6.64
C PRO A 49 -14.57 -4.63 -6.10
N LEU A 50 -15.64 -5.15 -5.54
CA LEU A 50 -16.63 -4.35 -4.84
C LEU A 50 -16.08 -3.90 -3.47
N CYS A 51 -16.44 -2.69 -3.07
CA CYS A 51 -16.16 -2.26 -1.70
C CYS A 51 -16.97 -3.09 -0.71
N PRO A 52 -16.39 -3.44 0.45
CA PRO A 52 -17.09 -4.18 1.49
C PRO A 52 -18.36 -3.45 1.98
N GLU A 53 -19.30 -4.20 2.53
CA GLU A 53 -20.52 -3.65 3.10
C GLU A 53 -20.24 -2.54 4.12
N GLY A 54 -20.98 -1.47 4.08
CA GLY A 54 -20.82 -0.28 4.94
C GLY A 54 -19.71 0.68 4.48
N THR A 55 -19.08 0.43 3.33
CA THR A 55 -18.10 1.33 2.71
C THR A 55 -18.57 1.83 1.34
N VAL A 56 -17.97 2.92 0.85
CA VAL A 56 -18.38 3.60 -0.38
C VAL A 56 -17.23 3.58 -1.38
N PRO A 57 -17.44 3.13 -2.63
CA PRO A 57 -16.41 3.19 -3.66
C PRO A 57 -16.19 4.65 -4.11
N LEU A 58 -14.91 5.04 -4.25
CA LEU A 58 -14.51 6.34 -4.78
C LEU A 58 -14.09 6.25 -6.24
N TYR A 59 -13.20 5.33 -6.55
CA TYR A 59 -12.77 5.03 -7.92
C TYR A 59 -12.15 3.64 -7.99
N SER A 60 -12.01 3.14 -9.20
CA SER A 60 -11.34 1.86 -9.50
C SER A 60 -10.20 2.04 -10.48
N GLY A 61 -9.36 1.03 -10.58
CA GLY A 61 -8.18 1.06 -11.43
C GLY A 61 -7.42 -0.25 -11.47
N PHE A 62 -6.10 -0.12 -11.54
CA PHE A 62 -5.13 -1.21 -11.71
C PHE A 62 -4.16 -1.22 -10.54
N SER A 63 -3.83 -2.41 -10.07
CA SER A 63 -3.09 -2.66 -8.84
C SER A 63 -1.59 -2.47 -8.98
N LEU A 64 -1.11 -1.25 -8.76
CA LEU A 64 0.33 -0.93 -8.76
C LEU A 64 0.96 -1.36 -7.45
N LEU A 65 2.05 -2.12 -7.55
CA LEU A 65 2.82 -2.55 -6.39
C LEU A 65 4.07 -1.68 -6.19
N PHE A 66 4.74 -1.30 -7.29
CA PHE A 66 6.11 -0.78 -7.18
C PHE A 66 6.58 -0.22 -8.52
N VAL A 67 7.42 0.79 -8.50
CA VAL A 67 8.17 1.27 -9.67
C VAL A 67 9.66 1.33 -9.36
N GLN A 68 10.48 1.14 -10.38
CA GLN A 68 11.93 1.23 -10.25
C GLN A 68 12.48 2.07 -11.40
N GLY A 69 13.26 3.08 -11.06
CA GLY A 69 13.95 3.94 -12.00
C GLY A 69 15.25 4.46 -11.40
N ASN A 70 16.28 4.55 -12.23
CA ASN A 70 17.60 5.01 -11.81
C ASN A 70 18.15 4.24 -10.58
N GLU A 71 17.95 2.91 -10.57
CA GLU A 71 18.36 2.00 -9.49
C GLU A 71 17.66 2.24 -8.14
N GLN A 72 16.64 3.11 -8.11
CA GLN A 72 15.84 3.40 -6.92
C GLN A 72 14.45 2.81 -7.05
N ALA A 73 13.98 2.22 -5.94
CA ALA A 73 12.65 1.65 -5.83
C ALA A 73 11.68 2.59 -5.14
N HIS A 74 10.44 2.62 -5.63
CA HIS A 74 9.33 3.31 -5.00
C HIS A 74 8.12 2.38 -4.90
N GLY A 75 7.96 1.76 -3.72
CA GLY A 75 6.88 0.84 -3.42
C GLY A 75 5.62 1.55 -2.95
N GLN A 76 4.48 0.91 -3.22
CA GLN A 76 3.19 1.31 -2.69
C GLN A 76 2.73 0.32 -1.64
N ASP A 77 2.20 0.81 -0.53
CA ASP A 77 1.41 0.00 0.36
C ASP A 77 0.07 -0.32 -0.33
N LEU A 78 -0.21 -1.61 -0.53
CA LEU A 78 -1.42 -2.08 -1.21
C LEU A 78 -2.72 -1.73 -0.46
N GLY A 79 -2.63 -1.30 0.79
CA GLY A 79 -3.77 -0.77 1.55
C GLY A 79 -4.06 0.70 1.30
N THR A 80 -3.18 1.42 0.60
CA THR A 80 -3.30 2.87 0.37
C THR A 80 -3.75 3.21 -1.06
N LEU A 81 -4.23 4.43 -1.26
CA LEU A 81 -4.74 4.90 -2.55
C LEU A 81 -3.70 4.84 -3.67
N GLY A 82 -2.42 5.09 -3.35
CA GLY A 82 -1.34 5.11 -4.32
C GLY A 82 -1.12 3.78 -5.03
N SER A 83 -1.62 2.69 -4.47
CA SER A 83 -1.56 1.36 -5.08
C SER A 83 -2.65 1.11 -6.13
N CYS A 84 -3.62 2.02 -6.28
CA CYS A 84 -4.71 1.89 -7.26
C CYS A 84 -4.67 3.03 -8.26
N LEU A 85 -3.97 2.81 -9.37
CA LEU A 85 -3.90 3.78 -10.46
C LEU A 85 -5.08 3.59 -11.41
N GLN A 86 -5.75 4.68 -11.76
CA GLN A 86 -6.94 4.64 -12.63
C GLN A 86 -6.63 4.16 -14.06
N ARG A 87 -5.37 4.21 -14.47
CA ARG A 87 -4.94 3.77 -15.81
C ARG A 87 -3.71 2.89 -15.73
N PHE A 88 -3.71 1.84 -16.52
CA PHE A 88 -2.57 0.95 -16.68
C PHE A 88 -1.68 1.43 -17.82
N THR A 89 -0.39 1.38 -17.59
CA THR A 89 0.66 1.42 -18.61
C THR A 89 1.87 0.66 -18.10
N THR A 90 2.67 0.10 -18.98
CA THR A 90 3.94 -0.56 -18.60
C THR A 90 4.97 0.43 -18.06
N MET A 91 4.80 1.73 -18.35
CA MET A 91 5.65 2.82 -17.86
C MET A 91 4.80 3.97 -17.32
N PRO A 92 4.44 3.95 -16.03
CA PRO A 92 3.54 4.94 -15.43
C PRO A 92 4.18 6.26 -15.04
N PHE A 93 5.49 6.43 -15.22
CA PHE A 93 6.22 7.64 -14.83
C PHE A 93 7.16 8.13 -15.93
N LEU A 94 7.55 9.38 -15.83
CA LEU A 94 8.61 10.00 -16.60
C LEU A 94 9.69 10.55 -15.63
N PHE A 95 10.88 10.83 -16.14
CA PHE A 95 11.94 11.44 -15.34
C PHE A 95 12.45 12.71 -16.00
N CYS A 96 12.79 13.68 -15.16
CA CYS A 96 13.22 15.02 -15.61
C CYS A 96 14.59 15.37 -15.02
N ASN A 97 15.33 16.22 -15.71
CA ASN A 97 16.60 16.77 -15.25
C ASN A 97 16.47 18.29 -14.92
N ILE A 98 17.55 18.88 -14.42
CA ILE A 98 17.60 20.28 -14.00
C ILE A 98 17.46 21.31 -15.15
N ASN A 99 17.49 20.86 -16.39
CA ASN A 99 17.37 21.71 -17.59
C ASN A 99 15.93 21.72 -18.12
N ASP A 100 14.95 21.35 -17.32
CA ASP A 100 13.53 21.25 -17.69
C ASP A 100 13.28 20.28 -18.86
N VAL A 101 14.14 19.27 -19.01
CA VAL A 101 13.97 18.20 -20.00
C VAL A 101 13.45 16.96 -19.32
N CYS A 102 12.26 16.51 -19.74
CA CYS A 102 11.64 15.27 -19.26
C CYS A 102 11.64 14.20 -20.35
N ASN A 103 11.90 12.99 -19.95
CA ASN A 103 11.92 11.82 -20.82
C ASN A 103 10.88 10.81 -20.38
N PHE A 104 10.10 10.31 -21.32
CA PHE A 104 9.10 9.27 -21.13
C PHE A 104 9.48 8.01 -21.89
N ALA A 105 9.51 6.86 -21.19
CA ALA A 105 9.77 5.55 -21.75
C ALA A 105 11.06 5.46 -22.61
N SER A 106 12.04 6.35 -22.37
CA SER A 106 13.26 6.46 -23.18
C SER A 106 14.38 5.53 -22.74
N ARG A 107 14.22 4.88 -21.57
CA ARG A 107 15.16 3.89 -21.03
C ARG A 107 14.40 2.71 -20.42
N ASN A 108 15.14 1.68 -20.02
CA ASN A 108 14.57 0.45 -19.49
C ASN A 108 14.32 0.53 -17.97
N ASP A 109 13.38 1.38 -17.55
CA ASP A 109 12.84 1.41 -16.20
C ASP A 109 11.70 0.38 -16.06
N TYR A 110 11.26 0.11 -14.84
CA TYR A 110 10.35 -0.98 -14.51
C TYR A 110 9.12 -0.50 -13.75
N SER A 111 8.00 -1.21 -13.95
CA SER A 111 6.82 -1.14 -13.09
C SER A 111 6.34 -2.54 -12.76
N TYR A 112 5.84 -2.71 -11.53
CA TYR A 112 5.38 -4.00 -11.01
C TYR A 112 3.93 -3.88 -10.60
N TRP A 113 3.11 -4.81 -11.08
CA TRP A 113 1.67 -4.81 -10.86
C TRP A 113 1.23 -6.13 -10.26
N LEU A 114 0.22 -6.11 -9.39
CA LEU A 114 -0.40 -7.36 -8.97
C LEU A 114 -0.97 -8.08 -10.18
N SER A 115 -0.75 -9.37 -10.21
CA SER A 115 -1.18 -10.22 -11.31
C SER A 115 -2.44 -11.01 -10.97
N THR A 116 -3.08 -11.50 -12.03
CA THR A 116 -4.22 -12.41 -11.99
C THR A 116 -3.76 -13.87 -12.02
N PRO A 117 -4.66 -14.86 -11.89
CA PRO A 117 -4.34 -16.27 -12.07
C PRO A 117 -4.07 -16.68 -13.53
N ALA A 118 -4.13 -15.77 -14.48
CA ALA A 118 -3.86 -16.09 -15.90
C ALA A 118 -2.49 -16.77 -16.04
N LEU A 119 -2.48 -17.88 -16.74
CA LEU A 119 -1.25 -18.64 -16.99
C LEU A 119 -0.41 -17.96 -18.05
N MET A 120 0.91 -17.95 -17.83
CA MET A 120 1.86 -17.50 -18.84
C MET A 120 1.73 -18.30 -20.14
N PRO A 121 1.94 -17.65 -21.30
CA PRO A 121 2.13 -18.37 -22.55
C PRO A 121 3.22 -19.43 -22.42
N MET A 122 3.03 -20.60 -23.04
CA MET A 122 3.95 -21.72 -22.90
C MET A 122 5.36 -21.44 -23.46
N ASP A 123 5.48 -20.52 -24.39
CA ASP A 123 6.75 -20.06 -24.96
C ASP A 123 7.50 -19.07 -24.06
N MET A 124 6.89 -18.67 -22.94
CA MET A 124 7.41 -17.65 -21.99
C MET A 124 7.80 -16.32 -22.68
N ALA A 125 7.23 -16.04 -23.84
CA ALA A 125 7.46 -14.80 -24.56
C ALA A 125 6.94 -13.59 -23.78
N PRO A 126 7.60 -12.43 -23.86
CA PRO A 126 7.07 -11.21 -23.25
C PRO A 126 5.69 -10.85 -23.80
N ILE A 127 4.78 -10.49 -22.91
CA ILE A 127 3.40 -10.14 -23.25
C ILE A 127 3.34 -8.66 -23.58
N THR A 128 2.62 -8.27 -24.64
CA THR A 128 2.54 -6.89 -25.11
C THR A 128 1.13 -6.45 -25.45
N GLY A 129 0.90 -5.14 -25.43
CA GLY A 129 -0.34 -4.52 -25.89
C GLY A 129 -1.58 -5.06 -25.17
N ARG A 130 -2.66 -5.32 -25.90
CA ARG A 130 -3.92 -5.81 -25.31
C ARG A 130 -3.83 -7.21 -24.70
N ALA A 131 -2.85 -8.01 -25.09
CA ALA A 131 -2.62 -9.31 -24.49
C ALA A 131 -2.23 -9.23 -23.01
N LEU A 132 -1.84 -8.05 -22.50
CA LEU A 132 -1.57 -7.80 -21.08
C LEU A 132 -2.83 -7.72 -20.21
N GLU A 133 -3.97 -7.37 -20.79
CA GLU A 133 -5.21 -7.09 -20.04
C GLU A 133 -5.64 -8.23 -19.10
N PRO A 134 -5.56 -9.52 -19.49
CA PRO A 134 -5.90 -10.63 -18.60
C PRO A 134 -4.96 -10.82 -17.39
N TYR A 135 -3.77 -10.22 -17.40
CA TYR A 135 -2.73 -10.46 -16.40
C TYR A 135 -2.71 -9.41 -15.28
N ILE A 136 -3.36 -8.27 -15.47
CA ILE A 136 -3.27 -7.14 -14.53
C ILE A 136 -4.47 -7.09 -13.62
N SER A 137 -4.22 -7.19 -12.31
CA SER A 137 -5.23 -7.11 -11.25
C SER A 137 -5.92 -5.76 -11.23
N ARG A 138 -7.22 -5.77 -10.91
CA ARG A 138 -8.04 -4.58 -10.66
C ARG A 138 -8.05 -4.24 -9.19
N CYS A 139 -8.34 -2.97 -8.91
CA CYS A 139 -8.47 -2.44 -7.56
C CYS A 139 -9.65 -1.46 -7.45
N THR A 140 -10.10 -1.24 -6.23
CA THR A 140 -11.07 -0.21 -5.90
C THR A 140 -10.63 0.50 -4.62
N VAL A 141 -10.65 1.82 -4.62
CA VAL A 141 -10.48 2.63 -3.42
C VAL A 141 -11.84 2.81 -2.76
N CYS A 142 -11.88 2.46 -1.48
CA CYS A 142 -13.09 2.47 -0.67
C CYS A 142 -12.95 3.45 0.49
N GLU A 143 -14.04 4.14 0.81
CA GLU A 143 -14.16 5.01 1.98
C GLU A 143 -14.95 4.31 3.07
N GLY A 144 -14.34 4.16 4.25
CA GLY A 144 -14.94 3.56 5.44
C GLY A 144 -15.23 4.58 6.53
N SER A 145 -16.02 4.15 7.53
CA SER A 145 -16.36 4.95 8.71
C SER A 145 -15.26 4.93 9.79
N ALA A 146 -14.30 4.02 9.68
CA ALA A 146 -13.18 3.85 10.60
C ALA A 146 -11.97 3.29 9.85
N MET A 147 -10.80 3.32 10.48
CA MET A 147 -9.58 2.71 9.94
C MET A 147 -9.77 1.20 9.77
N ALA A 148 -9.37 0.70 8.61
CA ALA A 148 -9.24 -0.73 8.37
C ALA A 148 -7.83 -1.21 8.74
N ILE A 149 -7.74 -2.33 9.43
CA ILE A 149 -6.48 -2.95 9.84
C ILE A 149 -6.41 -4.41 9.43
N ALA A 150 -5.23 -4.91 9.13
CA ALA A 150 -4.99 -6.33 8.95
C ALA A 150 -4.60 -6.98 10.27
N ILE A 151 -5.11 -8.18 10.51
CA ILE A 151 -4.75 -9.05 11.64
C ILE A 151 -4.21 -10.35 11.07
N HIS A 152 -3.06 -10.77 11.58
CA HIS A 152 -2.33 -11.96 11.13
C HIS A 152 -2.34 -13.01 12.23
N SER A 153 -2.78 -14.24 11.90
CA SER A 153 -2.85 -15.32 12.89
C SER A 153 -1.50 -15.97 13.18
N GLN A 154 -0.57 -15.89 12.25
CA GLN A 154 0.64 -16.73 12.20
C GLN A 154 0.34 -18.25 12.30
N THR A 155 -0.87 -18.62 11.92
CA THR A 155 -1.34 -20.01 11.79
C THR A 155 -2.08 -20.16 10.45
N THR A 156 -2.54 -21.37 10.16
CA THR A 156 -3.39 -21.66 8.99
C THR A 156 -4.86 -21.33 9.22
N ASP A 157 -5.23 -20.94 10.44
CA ASP A 157 -6.58 -20.53 10.78
C ASP A 157 -6.78 -19.04 10.52
N ILE A 158 -7.92 -18.66 9.98
CA ILE A 158 -8.29 -17.28 9.75
C ILE A 158 -8.60 -16.62 11.09
N PRO A 159 -7.90 -15.53 11.48
CA PRO A 159 -8.14 -14.87 12.75
C PRO A 159 -9.53 -14.22 12.80
N ASP A 160 -10.10 -14.11 13.98
CA ASP A 160 -11.30 -13.30 14.19
C ASP A 160 -11.00 -11.83 14.32
N CYS A 161 -11.95 -10.98 13.94
CA CYS A 161 -11.88 -9.56 14.25
C CYS A 161 -12.06 -9.32 15.75
N PRO A 162 -11.46 -8.25 16.32
CA PRO A 162 -11.73 -7.84 17.69
C PRO A 162 -13.22 -7.59 17.94
N GLN A 163 -13.61 -7.61 19.19
CA GLN A 163 -14.99 -7.27 19.57
C GLN A 163 -15.37 -5.88 19.01
N ASP A 164 -16.60 -5.75 18.50
CA ASP A 164 -17.14 -4.55 17.85
C ASP A 164 -16.46 -4.17 16.51
N TRP A 165 -15.71 -5.08 15.92
CA TRP A 165 -15.15 -4.91 14.58
C TRP A 165 -15.87 -5.83 13.58
N ILE A 166 -15.98 -5.37 12.34
CA ILE A 166 -16.52 -6.15 11.21
C ILE A 166 -15.40 -6.66 10.32
N SER A 167 -15.59 -7.86 9.78
CA SER A 167 -14.69 -8.43 8.79
C SER A 167 -14.97 -7.81 7.42
N LEU A 168 -13.93 -7.28 6.78
CA LEU A 168 -14.02 -6.76 5.41
C LEU A 168 -13.67 -7.85 4.39
N TRP A 169 -12.54 -8.54 4.59
CA TRP A 169 -12.13 -9.72 3.83
C TRP A 169 -11.12 -10.56 4.61
N LYS A 170 -10.85 -11.75 4.11
CA LYS A 170 -9.87 -12.71 4.63
C LYS A 170 -8.86 -13.04 3.55
N GLY A 171 -7.66 -13.49 3.93
CA GLY A 171 -6.62 -13.79 2.97
C GLY A 171 -5.40 -14.46 3.55
N PHE A 172 -4.27 -14.20 2.91
CA PHE A 172 -2.95 -14.72 3.22
C PHE A 172 -2.00 -13.56 3.56
N SER A 173 -1.13 -13.77 4.54
CA SER A 173 -0.27 -12.74 5.13
C SER A 173 0.93 -12.43 4.24
N PHE A 174 0.78 -11.43 3.37
CA PHE A 174 1.79 -10.95 2.44
C PHE A 174 2.73 -9.94 3.11
N VAL A 175 4.04 -10.14 3.01
CA VAL A 175 5.04 -9.28 3.66
C VAL A 175 5.69 -8.31 2.68
N MET A 176 6.26 -8.82 1.62
CA MET A 176 6.99 -8.04 0.62
C MET A 176 7.29 -8.87 -0.62
N PHE A 177 7.83 -8.20 -1.62
CA PHE A 177 8.47 -8.90 -2.74
C PHE A 177 9.81 -8.25 -3.06
N THR A 178 10.66 -9.00 -3.76
CA THR A 178 11.90 -8.51 -4.34
C THR A 178 11.94 -8.83 -5.82
N SER A 179 12.42 -7.87 -6.61
CA SER A 179 12.67 -8.05 -8.04
C SER A 179 14.03 -8.69 -8.27
N ALA A 180 14.32 -9.00 -9.53
CA ALA A 180 15.59 -9.56 -9.98
C ALA A 180 16.81 -8.68 -9.66
N GLY A 181 16.64 -7.38 -9.50
CA GLY A 181 17.70 -6.41 -9.21
C GLY A 181 17.91 -6.12 -7.73
N SER A 182 17.41 -6.95 -6.82
CA SER A 182 17.51 -6.83 -5.36
C SER A 182 16.70 -5.72 -4.68
N GLU A 183 16.09 -4.82 -5.41
CA GLU A 183 15.15 -3.85 -4.86
C GLU A 183 13.74 -4.45 -4.75
N GLY A 184 12.96 -4.00 -3.79
CA GLY A 184 11.63 -4.52 -3.54
C GLY A 184 10.76 -3.53 -2.77
N ALA A 185 9.54 -3.95 -2.48
CA ALA A 185 8.62 -3.18 -1.67
C ALA A 185 8.00 -4.06 -0.59
N GLY A 186 7.96 -3.53 0.64
CA GLY A 186 7.34 -4.18 1.80
C GLY A 186 5.96 -3.63 2.08
N GLN A 187 5.14 -4.45 2.75
CA GLN A 187 3.83 -4.08 3.25
C GLN A 187 3.88 -3.92 4.77
N ALA A 188 3.37 -2.82 5.29
CA ALA A 188 3.15 -2.70 6.72
C ALA A 188 2.12 -3.75 7.16
N LEU A 189 2.47 -4.59 8.13
CA LEU A 189 1.60 -5.70 8.53
C LEU A 189 0.27 -5.25 9.17
N ALA A 190 0.17 -4.01 9.62
CA ALA A 190 -1.09 -3.42 10.07
C ALA A 190 -1.98 -2.94 8.92
N SER A 191 -1.41 -2.72 7.73
CA SER A 191 -2.15 -2.24 6.57
C SER A 191 -3.01 -3.32 5.94
N PRO A 192 -4.22 -2.98 5.45
CA PRO A 192 -5.04 -3.87 4.62
C PRO A 192 -4.29 -4.53 3.46
N GLY A 193 -3.30 -3.85 2.90
CA GLY A 193 -2.46 -4.35 1.80
C GLY A 193 -1.58 -5.54 2.13
N SER A 194 -1.34 -5.81 3.41
CA SER A 194 -0.62 -7.00 3.85
C SER A 194 -1.49 -8.26 3.89
N CYS A 195 -2.80 -8.15 3.61
CA CYS A 195 -3.72 -9.27 3.56
C CYS A 195 -4.29 -9.42 2.14
N LEU A 196 -3.63 -10.24 1.34
CA LEU A 196 -4.06 -10.57 -0.02
C LEU A 196 -5.10 -11.69 0.00
N GLU A 197 -6.20 -11.52 -0.73
CA GLU A 197 -7.31 -12.48 -0.76
C GLU A 197 -6.89 -13.82 -1.33
N GLU A 198 -6.01 -13.81 -2.34
CA GLU A 198 -5.53 -15.00 -3.03
C GLU A 198 -4.02 -15.20 -2.81
N PHE A 199 -3.64 -16.43 -2.49
CA PHE A 199 -2.23 -16.81 -2.46
C PHE A 199 -1.74 -17.22 -3.83
N ARG A 200 -0.60 -16.65 -4.21
CA ARG A 200 0.17 -17.06 -5.38
C ARG A 200 1.66 -16.91 -5.08
N ALA A 201 2.47 -17.88 -5.50
CA ALA A 201 3.93 -17.83 -5.31
C ALA A 201 4.56 -16.63 -6.07
N SER A 202 3.98 -16.24 -7.21
CA SER A 202 4.33 -15.03 -7.95
C SER A 202 3.09 -14.17 -8.16
N PRO A 203 2.71 -13.31 -7.18
CA PRO A 203 1.48 -12.51 -7.22
C PRO A 203 1.62 -11.22 -8.03
N PHE A 204 2.75 -10.99 -8.70
CA PHE A 204 3.03 -9.77 -9.46
C PHE A 204 3.69 -10.08 -10.80
N ILE A 205 3.55 -9.14 -11.73
CA ILE A 205 4.15 -9.15 -13.07
C ILE A 205 5.04 -7.92 -13.22
N GLU A 206 6.21 -8.10 -13.81
CA GLU A 206 7.15 -7.02 -14.12
C GLU A 206 6.90 -6.48 -15.52
N CYS A 207 6.83 -5.17 -15.65
CA CYS A 207 6.63 -4.45 -16.89
C CYS A 207 7.79 -3.49 -17.16
N HIS A 208 8.07 -3.27 -18.44
CA HIS A 208 9.19 -2.46 -18.92
C HIS A 208 8.74 -1.28 -19.77
N GLY A 209 9.55 -0.23 -19.80
CA GLY A 209 9.34 0.93 -20.66
C GLY A 209 9.22 0.63 -22.15
N ARG A 210 9.61 -0.56 -22.58
CA ARG A 210 9.46 -1.04 -23.97
C ARG A 210 8.05 -1.53 -24.31
N GLY A 211 7.11 -1.50 -23.37
CA GLY A 211 5.73 -1.95 -23.59
C GLY A 211 5.51 -3.45 -23.37
N THR A 212 6.42 -4.14 -22.69
CA THR A 212 6.35 -5.58 -22.42
C THR A 212 6.24 -5.89 -20.96
N CYS A 213 5.56 -6.97 -20.59
CA CYS A 213 5.52 -7.53 -19.24
C CYS A 213 5.86 -9.01 -19.25
N ASN A 214 6.42 -9.51 -18.13
CA ASN A 214 6.72 -10.93 -17.96
C ASN A 214 6.81 -11.30 -16.47
N TYR A 215 6.77 -12.61 -16.18
CA TYR A 215 7.12 -13.16 -14.87
C TYR A 215 8.58 -13.63 -14.90
N TYR A 216 9.38 -13.23 -13.91
CA TYR A 216 10.79 -13.60 -13.83
C TYR A 216 11.06 -14.56 -12.69
N SER A 217 11.85 -15.59 -12.95
CA SER A 217 12.16 -16.68 -11.99
C SER A 217 13.01 -16.25 -10.81
N ASN A 218 13.68 -15.11 -10.90
CA ASN A 218 14.53 -14.53 -9.87
C ASN A 218 13.84 -13.41 -9.07
N SER A 219 12.52 -13.29 -9.18
CA SER A 219 11.67 -12.47 -8.33
C SER A 219 11.05 -13.33 -7.22
N TYR A 220 11.00 -12.82 -5.99
CA TYR A 220 10.51 -13.57 -4.83
C TYR A 220 9.40 -12.82 -4.11
N SER A 221 8.36 -13.54 -3.70
CA SER A 221 7.36 -13.07 -2.75
C SER A 221 7.62 -13.64 -1.36
N PHE A 222 7.37 -12.84 -0.34
CA PHE A 222 7.57 -13.20 1.05
C PHE A 222 6.25 -13.16 1.78
N TRP A 223 5.98 -14.22 2.53
CA TRP A 223 4.73 -14.43 3.27
C TRP A 223 5.05 -14.80 4.71
N LEU A 224 4.21 -14.41 5.66
CA LEU A 224 4.37 -14.92 7.01
C LEU A 224 4.13 -16.42 7.02
N ALA A 225 5.03 -17.14 7.67
CA ALA A 225 4.88 -18.58 7.88
C ALA A 225 3.89 -18.87 9.00
N SER A 226 3.15 -19.97 8.88
CA SER A 226 2.41 -20.54 10.02
C SER A 226 3.37 -21.15 11.01
N LEU A 227 3.17 -20.90 12.29
CA LEU A 227 4.05 -21.33 13.37
C LEU A 227 3.28 -22.19 14.37
N ASN A 228 3.94 -23.24 14.89
CA ASN A 228 3.42 -24.00 16.02
C ASN A 228 3.81 -23.32 17.34
N PRO A 229 2.85 -22.88 18.17
CA PRO A 229 3.16 -22.19 19.43
C PRO A 229 4.03 -23.00 20.39
N ARG A 230 3.96 -24.34 20.33
CA ARG A 230 4.77 -25.22 21.19
C ARG A 230 6.26 -25.26 20.82
N THR A 231 6.59 -24.83 19.61
CA THR A 231 7.96 -24.89 19.07
C THR A 231 8.51 -23.53 18.62
N MET A 232 7.78 -22.43 18.83
CA MET A 232 8.10 -21.11 18.30
C MET A 232 9.45 -20.55 18.78
N PHE A 233 9.97 -20.99 19.91
CA PHE A 233 11.30 -20.59 20.43
C PHE A 233 12.41 -21.59 20.07
N ARG A 234 12.10 -22.65 19.34
CA ARG A 234 13.12 -23.60 18.87
C ARG A 234 13.72 -23.13 17.56
N LYS A 235 14.95 -23.59 17.28
CA LYS A 235 15.58 -23.35 15.98
C LYS A 235 14.66 -23.91 14.86
N PRO A 236 14.34 -23.10 13.84
CA PRO A 236 13.55 -23.59 12.71
C PRO A 236 14.26 -24.75 11.98
N VAL A 237 13.48 -25.72 11.54
CA VAL A 237 13.99 -26.82 10.71
C VAL A 237 13.86 -26.42 9.24
N PRO A 238 14.95 -26.33 8.48
CA PRO A 238 14.90 -26.03 7.06
C PRO A 238 14.02 -27.03 6.31
N SER A 239 13.14 -26.53 5.46
CA SER A 239 12.26 -27.34 4.63
C SER A 239 12.01 -26.68 3.29
N THR A 240 11.69 -27.49 2.27
CA THR A 240 11.26 -27.02 0.96
C THR A 240 9.88 -27.60 0.70
N VAL A 241 8.91 -26.71 0.44
CA VAL A 241 7.52 -27.07 0.15
C VAL A 241 7.21 -26.70 -1.28
N LYS A 242 6.53 -27.61 -2.00
CA LYS A 242 6.18 -27.43 -3.42
C LYS A 242 4.68 -27.27 -3.59
N ALA A 243 4.28 -26.93 -4.83
CA ALA A 243 2.88 -26.72 -5.22
C ALA A 243 1.93 -27.80 -4.65
N GLY A 244 0.75 -27.36 -4.24
CA GLY A 244 -0.27 -28.20 -3.58
C GLY A 244 -0.24 -28.20 -2.07
N GLU A 245 0.90 -27.85 -1.44
CA GLU A 245 1.06 -27.81 0.01
C GLU A 245 1.36 -26.40 0.55
N LEU A 246 1.55 -25.41 -0.35
CA LEU A 246 2.01 -24.07 0.02
C LEU A 246 1.05 -23.35 0.97
N GLU A 247 -0.25 -23.40 0.71
CA GLU A 247 -1.25 -22.74 1.55
C GLU A 247 -1.31 -23.29 2.98
N LYS A 248 -0.84 -24.53 3.19
CA LYS A 248 -0.79 -25.19 4.51
C LYS A 248 0.30 -24.65 5.43
N ILE A 249 1.23 -23.86 4.90
CA ILE A 249 2.36 -23.33 5.66
C ILE A 249 2.37 -21.80 5.74
N ILE A 250 1.37 -21.14 5.15
CA ILE A 250 1.27 -19.69 5.11
C ILE A 250 0.26 -19.20 6.13
N SER A 251 0.66 -18.16 6.88
CA SER A 251 -0.22 -17.48 7.83
C SER A 251 -1.44 -16.90 7.13
N ARG A 252 -2.60 -17.08 7.76
CA ARG A 252 -3.85 -16.43 7.33
C ARG A 252 -4.00 -15.07 7.99
N CYS A 253 -4.79 -14.23 7.34
CA CYS A 253 -5.09 -12.89 7.82
C CYS A 253 -6.57 -12.54 7.59
N ARG A 254 -6.98 -11.48 8.26
CA ARG A 254 -8.29 -10.88 8.09
C ARG A 254 -8.16 -9.36 8.17
N VAL A 255 -8.82 -8.65 7.28
CA VAL A 255 -8.95 -7.20 7.37
C VAL A 255 -10.24 -6.87 8.10
N CYS A 256 -10.10 -6.04 9.11
CA CYS A 256 -11.18 -5.65 10.02
C CYS A 256 -11.32 -4.13 10.07
N MET A 257 -12.55 -3.64 10.23
CA MET A 257 -12.87 -2.24 10.46
C MET A 257 -13.79 -2.10 11.67
N LYS A 258 -13.55 -1.11 12.52
CA LYS A 258 -14.39 -0.87 13.70
C LYS A 258 -15.83 -0.55 13.27
N ARG A 259 -16.80 -1.22 13.90
CA ARG A 259 -18.22 -0.93 13.69
C ARG A 259 -18.53 0.48 14.22
N LYS A 260 -19.32 1.24 13.46
CA LYS A 260 -19.90 2.48 13.95
C LYS A 260 -21.11 2.14 14.83
N HIS A 261 -21.13 2.65 16.06
CA HIS A 261 -22.31 2.61 16.95
C HIS A 261 -23.28 3.71 16.56
#